data_3cbd3c115be4c4b3f5798b17f8df2e49
#
_entry.id   3cbd3c115be4c4b3f5798b17f8df2e49
#
_cell.length_a   1.000
_cell.length_b   1.000
_cell.length_c   1.000
_cell.angle_alpha   90.00
_cell.angle_beta   90.00
_cell.angle_gamma   90.00
#
_symmetry.space_group_name_H-M   'P 1'
#
loop_
_entity.id
_entity.type
_entity.pdbx_description
1 polymer ?
#
loop_
_entity_poly.entity_id
_entity_poly.type
_entity_poly.pdbx_seq_one_letter_code
_entity_poly.pdbx_strand_id
1 'polypeptide(L)'
;MNIKKTPLYEKHIKLEARIVHFAGFEMPISYSGIKEEHFAVREQVGMFDVSHMGEFLVEGKDALAFLQKTTSNDVAKLSPGQIQYSCFPNDQGGIVDDLLVYCLRENNYMLVVNGANIEKDFDWLSKQSAGFDLKLENVSDEIALIALQGPKSIELLQQLTDTDVSALAYYHFDKMTVDGIPNLLISATGYTGEKGFELYIPPNDAPQIWEKLHSLGAVPCGLACRDTLRLEKGYCLYGNDIDDTTSPLEAGLGWITKFNKDFINKDALLAQKEEGLSKRLVGFELVDKGIARQDYPILDKEGNTIGRVTSGTQSPSLGKAIGMGYVDSRFKKTGSELFIGIRKKVVKAVVVKMPFL
;
A
#
# COMPACT_ATOMS: atom_id res chain seq x y z
N MET A 1 6.85 -6.21 24.16
CA MET A 1 5.76 -6.68 23.31
C MET A 1 6.18 -8.02 22.71
N ASN A 2 5.31 -9.02 22.72
CA ASN A 2 5.60 -10.25 21.97
C ASN A 2 5.48 -9.96 20.49
N ILE A 3 6.52 -10.28 19.72
CA ILE A 3 6.51 -10.13 18.27
C ILE A 3 5.65 -11.24 17.68
N LYS A 4 4.68 -10.87 16.86
CA LYS A 4 3.75 -11.82 16.21
C LYS A 4 4.45 -12.58 15.07
N LYS A 5 3.93 -13.74 14.75
CA LYS A 5 4.29 -14.54 13.56
C LYS A 5 3.07 -14.69 12.69
N THR A 6 3.26 -14.61 11.37
CA THR A 6 2.19 -14.92 10.42
C THR A 6 1.94 -16.43 10.36
N PRO A 7 0.81 -16.88 9.85
CA PRO A 7 0.56 -18.31 9.60
C PRO A 7 1.58 -18.96 8.65
N LEU A 8 2.31 -18.14 7.89
CA LEU A 8 3.32 -18.59 6.91
C LEU A 8 4.77 -18.58 7.45
N TYR A 9 4.98 -18.17 8.71
CA TYR A 9 6.31 -18.01 9.29
C TYR A 9 7.21 -19.25 9.09
N GLU A 10 6.71 -20.44 9.38
CA GLU A 10 7.49 -21.70 9.24
C GLU A 10 7.84 -21.99 7.77
N LYS A 11 7.04 -21.51 6.81
CA LYS A 11 7.35 -21.61 5.39
C LYS A 11 8.52 -20.69 5.02
N HIS A 12 8.58 -19.50 5.62
CA HIS A 12 9.70 -18.59 5.41
C HIS A 12 11.01 -19.16 5.95
N ILE A 13 10.97 -19.75 7.15
CA ILE A 13 12.15 -20.39 7.75
C ILE A 13 12.64 -21.58 6.88
N LYS A 14 11.71 -22.43 6.42
CA LYS A 14 12.02 -23.57 5.54
C LYS A 14 12.65 -23.15 4.20
N LEU A 15 12.30 -21.94 3.72
CA LEU A 15 12.85 -21.35 2.51
C LEU A 15 14.10 -20.48 2.77
N GLU A 16 14.66 -20.53 3.98
CA GLU A 16 15.87 -19.82 4.40
C GLU A 16 15.74 -18.29 4.22
N ALA A 17 14.51 -17.74 4.38
CA ALA A 17 14.28 -16.32 4.25
C ALA A 17 15.04 -15.54 5.32
N ARG A 18 15.58 -14.39 4.94
CA ARG A 18 16.11 -13.43 5.91
C ARG A 18 14.95 -12.75 6.62
N ILE A 19 14.79 -13.01 7.92
CA ILE A 19 13.70 -12.47 8.74
C ILE A 19 14.10 -11.14 9.38
N VAL A 20 13.14 -10.21 9.47
CA VAL A 20 13.25 -8.93 10.16
C VAL A 20 11.98 -8.62 10.95
N HIS A 21 12.08 -7.74 11.94
CA HIS A 21 10.91 -7.19 12.60
C HIS A 21 10.29 -6.09 11.76
N PHE A 22 9.02 -6.24 11.40
CA PHE A 22 8.25 -5.27 10.63
C PHE A 22 6.80 -5.26 11.09
N ALA A 23 6.25 -4.07 11.36
CA ALA A 23 4.84 -3.88 11.76
C ALA A 23 4.40 -4.78 12.94
N GLY A 24 5.29 -5.08 13.87
CA GLY A 24 5.01 -5.95 15.01
C GLY A 24 5.11 -7.46 14.73
N PHE A 25 5.51 -7.84 13.52
CA PHE A 25 5.67 -9.23 13.07
C PHE A 25 7.10 -9.59 12.72
N GLU A 26 7.43 -10.88 12.75
CA GLU A 26 8.62 -11.46 12.12
C GLU A 26 8.31 -11.72 10.64
N MET A 27 8.90 -10.90 9.75
CA MET A 27 8.58 -10.90 8.31
C MET A 27 9.81 -11.20 7.45
N PRO A 28 9.63 -11.86 6.30
CA PRO A 28 10.72 -12.08 5.35
C PRO A 28 11.07 -10.78 4.63
N ILE A 29 12.31 -10.30 4.79
CA ILE A 29 12.82 -9.15 4.05
C ILE A 29 13.27 -9.56 2.65
N SER A 30 13.81 -10.76 2.49
CA SER A 30 14.24 -11.34 1.20
C SER A 30 14.43 -12.85 1.31
N TYR A 31 14.42 -13.52 0.16
CA TYR A 31 14.76 -14.94 -0.02
C TYR A 31 15.99 -15.09 -0.92
N SER A 32 15.80 -15.04 -2.24
CA SER A 32 16.89 -15.19 -3.22
C SER A 32 17.69 -13.90 -3.47
N GLY A 33 17.12 -12.75 -3.13
CA GLY A 33 17.73 -11.44 -3.31
C GLY A 33 16.75 -10.43 -3.93
N ILE A 34 16.94 -9.17 -3.56
CA ILE A 34 16.00 -8.09 -3.93
C ILE A 34 15.82 -7.99 -5.45
N LYS A 35 16.92 -8.09 -6.21
CA LYS A 35 16.89 -7.92 -7.66
C LYS A 35 16.23 -9.11 -8.36
N GLU A 36 16.55 -10.30 -7.95
CA GLU A 36 16.00 -11.55 -8.47
C GLU A 36 14.49 -11.62 -8.22
N GLU A 37 14.07 -11.32 -7.00
CA GLU A 37 12.66 -11.28 -6.60
C GLU A 37 11.90 -10.18 -7.35
N HIS A 38 12.51 -9.01 -7.52
CA HIS A 38 11.92 -7.90 -8.26
C HIS A 38 11.62 -8.27 -9.72
N PHE A 39 12.60 -8.88 -10.41
CA PHE A 39 12.40 -9.32 -11.79
C PHE A 39 11.47 -10.52 -11.90
N ALA A 40 11.39 -11.39 -10.90
CA ALA A 40 10.38 -12.43 -10.85
C ALA A 40 8.96 -11.83 -10.90
N VAL A 41 8.71 -10.75 -10.17
CA VAL A 41 7.41 -10.05 -10.21
C VAL A 41 7.21 -9.31 -11.54
N ARG A 42 8.23 -8.62 -12.07
CA ARG A 42 8.10 -7.87 -13.33
C ARG A 42 7.92 -8.75 -14.56
N GLU A 43 8.55 -9.92 -14.60
CA GLU A 43 8.66 -10.75 -15.80
C GLU A 43 7.91 -12.08 -15.72
N GLN A 44 7.61 -12.55 -14.51
CA GLN A 44 7.00 -13.85 -14.26
C GLN A 44 5.84 -13.75 -13.27
N VAL A 45 6.01 -14.31 -12.08
CA VAL A 45 5.07 -14.23 -10.96
C VAL A 45 5.80 -14.37 -9.63
N GLY A 46 5.61 -13.39 -8.76
CA GLY A 46 6.05 -13.41 -7.38
C GLY A 46 4.88 -13.59 -6.42
N MET A 47 5.16 -14.12 -5.23
CA MET A 47 4.19 -14.21 -4.15
C MET A 47 4.76 -13.62 -2.87
N PHE A 48 3.93 -12.88 -2.14
CA PHE A 48 4.28 -12.20 -0.90
C PHE A 48 3.37 -12.67 0.22
N ASP A 49 3.94 -12.94 1.38
CA ASP A 49 3.17 -12.96 2.62
C ASP A 49 2.89 -11.52 3.04
N VAL A 50 1.64 -11.14 3.07
CA VAL A 50 1.17 -9.84 3.54
C VAL A 50 0.13 -10.00 4.66
N SER A 51 0.15 -11.16 5.35
CA SER A 51 -0.76 -11.47 6.47
C SER A 51 -0.55 -10.59 7.71
N HIS A 52 0.37 -9.65 7.66
CA HIS A 52 0.54 -8.61 8.68
C HIS A 52 -0.40 -7.41 8.47
N MET A 53 -1.11 -7.34 7.34
CA MET A 53 -2.12 -6.31 7.10
C MET A 53 -3.29 -6.49 8.06
N GLY A 54 -4.12 -5.46 8.22
CA GLY A 54 -5.29 -5.48 9.06
C GLY A 54 -6.57 -5.52 8.26
N GLU A 55 -7.56 -6.29 8.73
CA GLU A 55 -8.88 -6.39 8.12
C GLU A 55 -9.96 -6.06 9.16
N PHE A 56 -10.80 -5.07 8.84
CA PHE A 56 -11.94 -4.68 9.67
C PHE A 56 -13.24 -4.88 8.92
N LEU A 57 -14.26 -5.43 9.59
CA LEU A 57 -15.61 -5.50 9.07
C LEU A 57 -16.45 -4.33 9.61
N VAL A 58 -17.19 -3.68 8.72
CA VAL A 58 -18.12 -2.59 9.03
C VAL A 58 -19.49 -2.98 8.48
N GLU A 59 -20.43 -3.31 9.35
CA GLU A 59 -21.77 -3.78 8.96
C GLU A 59 -22.85 -3.04 9.75
N GLY A 60 -23.92 -2.62 9.09
CA GLY A 60 -25.08 -2.00 9.73
C GLY A 60 -25.73 -0.96 8.83
N LYS A 61 -26.92 -0.50 9.21
CA LYS A 61 -27.70 0.45 8.39
C LYS A 61 -26.98 1.77 8.15
N ASP A 62 -26.08 2.17 9.06
CA ASP A 62 -25.33 3.42 8.97
C ASP A 62 -23.88 3.21 8.47
N ALA A 63 -23.50 1.98 8.05
CA ALA A 63 -22.15 1.66 7.61
C ALA A 63 -21.66 2.56 6.44
N LEU A 64 -22.52 2.78 5.43
CA LEU A 64 -22.20 3.68 4.34
C LEU A 64 -21.99 5.12 4.82
N ALA A 65 -22.89 5.66 5.64
CA ALA A 65 -22.81 7.02 6.15
C ALA A 65 -21.55 7.20 7.02
N PHE A 66 -21.21 6.21 7.82
CA PHE A 66 -19.99 6.18 8.62
C PHE A 66 -18.72 6.22 7.75
N LEU A 67 -18.65 5.35 6.73
CA LEU A 67 -17.50 5.32 5.82
C LEU A 67 -17.41 6.58 4.95
N GLN A 68 -18.53 7.17 4.56
CA GLN A 68 -18.54 8.47 3.89
C GLN A 68 -17.95 9.57 4.77
N LYS A 69 -18.22 9.55 6.08
CA LYS A 69 -17.67 10.51 7.04
C LYS A 69 -16.19 10.29 7.31
N THR A 70 -15.74 9.04 7.42
CA THR A 70 -14.39 8.68 7.88
C THR A 70 -13.37 8.52 6.76
N THR A 71 -13.79 8.43 5.50
CA THR A 71 -12.87 8.26 4.36
C THR A 71 -12.90 9.45 3.40
N SER A 72 -11.80 9.73 2.74
CA SER A 72 -11.69 10.84 1.77
C SER A 72 -12.36 10.57 0.43
N ASN A 73 -12.45 9.30 0.02
CA ASN A 73 -13.04 8.90 -1.26
C ASN A 73 -14.55 8.63 -1.13
N ASP A 74 -15.26 8.54 -2.25
CA ASP A 74 -16.72 8.43 -2.33
C ASP A 74 -17.15 6.96 -2.32
N VAL A 75 -17.37 6.39 -1.12
CA VAL A 75 -17.76 5.01 -0.92
C VAL A 75 -19.15 4.71 -1.51
N ALA A 76 -20.03 5.73 -1.65
CA ALA A 76 -21.35 5.55 -2.26
C ALA A 76 -21.30 5.17 -3.75
N LYS A 77 -20.14 5.26 -4.39
CA LYS A 77 -19.92 4.81 -5.77
C LYS A 77 -19.58 3.34 -5.90
N LEU A 78 -19.32 2.65 -4.78
CA LEU A 78 -19.05 1.23 -4.79
C LEU A 78 -20.33 0.41 -4.90
N SER A 79 -20.30 -0.56 -5.78
CA SER A 79 -21.27 -1.67 -5.83
C SER A 79 -20.65 -2.93 -5.21
N PRO A 80 -21.46 -3.91 -4.78
CA PRO A 80 -20.96 -5.20 -4.32
C PRO A 80 -19.94 -5.81 -5.31
N GLY A 81 -18.83 -6.34 -4.80
CA GLY A 81 -17.73 -6.87 -5.59
C GLY A 81 -16.67 -5.83 -6.00
N GLN A 82 -16.87 -4.54 -5.69
CA GLN A 82 -15.94 -3.47 -6.01
C GLN A 82 -15.08 -3.04 -4.82
N ILE A 83 -13.91 -2.48 -5.14
CA ILE A 83 -12.90 -2.02 -4.18
C ILE A 83 -12.55 -0.57 -4.49
N GLN A 84 -12.17 0.17 -3.46
CA GLN A 84 -11.75 1.56 -3.59
C GLN A 84 -10.54 1.86 -2.70
N TYR A 85 -9.52 2.51 -3.25
CA TYR A 85 -8.45 3.09 -2.46
C TYR A 85 -8.89 4.42 -1.86
N SER A 86 -8.58 4.64 -0.59
CA SER A 86 -8.94 5.83 0.16
C SER A 86 -7.90 6.15 1.24
N CYS A 87 -8.11 7.22 1.99
CA CYS A 87 -7.42 7.46 3.24
C CYS A 87 -8.39 7.96 4.31
N PHE A 88 -8.02 7.78 5.58
CA PHE A 88 -8.67 8.38 6.72
C PHE A 88 -8.05 9.77 7.00
N PRO A 89 -8.75 10.87 6.74
CA PRO A 89 -8.26 12.19 7.13
C PRO A 89 -8.45 12.41 8.62
N ASN A 90 -7.48 13.07 9.27
CA ASN A 90 -7.61 13.49 10.67
C ASN A 90 -8.04 14.95 10.80
N ASP A 91 -8.42 15.38 12.01
CA ASP A 91 -8.90 16.74 12.30
C ASP A 91 -7.81 17.81 12.12
N GLN A 92 -6.55 17.43 11.98
CA GLN A 92 -5.39 18.33 11.85
C GLN A 92 -4.91 18.49 10.41
N GLY A 93 -5.57 17.82 9.45
CA GLY A 93 -5.25 17.89 8.02
C GLY A 93 -4.30 16.81 7.54
N GLY A 94 -3.87 15.89 8.41
CA GLY A 94 -3.04 14.75 8.05
C GLY A 94 -3.86 13.50 7.72
N ILE A 95 -3.14 12.39 7.51
CA ILE A 95 -3.68 11.07 7.15
C ILE A 95 -3.47 10.12 8.32
N VAL A 96 -4.56 9.59 8.90
CA VAL A 96 -4.49 8.55 9.93
C VAL A 96 -3.92 7.26 9.35
N ASP A 97 -4.45 6.82 8.21
CA ASP A 97 -3.93 5.73 7.39
C ASP A 97 -4.48 5.78 5.97
N ASP A 98 -3.83 5.08 5.04
CA ASP A 98 -4.38 4.78 3.72
C ASP A 98 -4.86 3.33 3.67
N LEU A 99 -5.95 3.08 2.93
CA LEU A 99 -6.66 1.80 3.01
C LEU A 99 -7.33 1.43 1.69
N LEU A 100 -7.71 0.16 1.61
CA LEU A 100 -8.70 -0.31 0.64
C LEU A 100 -10.05 -0.52 1.31
N VAL A 101 -11.12 -0.07 0.65
CA VAL A 101 -12.52 -0.31 1.05
C VAL A 101 -13.15 -1.30 0.08
N TYR A 102 -13.58 -2.44 0.58
CA TYR A 102 -14.26 -3.51 -0.15
C TYR A 102 -15.75 -3.43 0.11
N CYS A 103 -16.58 -3.32 -0.91
CA CYS A 103 -18.04 -3.42 -0.78
C CYS A 103 -18.47 -4.89 -0.88
N LEU A 104 -18.62 -5.58 0.25
CA LEU A 104 -19.00 -7.01 0.28
C LEU A 104 -20.45 -7.22 -0.17
N ARG A 105 -21.35 -6.36 0.30
CA ARG A 105 -22.77 -6.21 -0.07
C ARG A 105 -23.26 -4.85 0.43
N GLU A 106 -24.47 -4.51 0.14
CA GLU A 106 -25.07 -3.28 0.67
C GLU A 106 -24.93 -3.22 2.20
N ASN A 107 -24.46 -2.09 2.72
CA ASN A 107 -24.22 -1.84 4.15
C ASN A 107 -23.28 -2.85 4.85
N ASN A 108 -22.41 -3.50 4.08
CA ASN A 108 -21.41 -4.41 4.62
C ASN A 108 -20.09 -4.24 3.84
N TYR A 109 -19.06 -3.83 4.55
CA TYR A 109 -17.75 -3.48 3.98
C TYR A 109 -16.64 -4.17 4.74
N MET A 110 -15.54 -4.43 4.04
CA MET A 110 -14.26 -4.80 4.65
C MET A 110 -13.25 -3.69 4.35
N LEU A 111 -12.52 -3.28 5.36
CA LEU A 111 -11.41 -2.33 5.27
C LEU A 111 -10.10 -3.10 5.38
N VAL A 112 -9.15 -2.81 4.50
CA VAL A 112 -7.80 -3.38 4.57
C VAL A 112 -6.83 -2.25 4.85
N VAL A 113 -6.14 -2.31 6.00
CA VAL A 113 -5.31 -1.23 6.56
C VAL A 113 -3.85 -1.68 6.71
N ASN A 114 -2.95 -0.74 6.91
CA ASN A 114 -1.54 -1.03 7.12
C ASN A 114 -1.30 -1.74 8.46
N GLY A 115 -0.49 -2.80 8.45
CA GLY A 115 -0.23 -3.65 9.61
C GLY A 115 0.30 -2.90 10.83
N ALA A 116 1.14 -1.89 10.64
CA ALA A 116 1.66 -1.08 11.73
C ALA A 116 0.59 -0.20 12.41
N ASN A 117 -0.54 0.01 11.77
CA ASN A 117 -1.60 0.92 12.18
C ASN A 117 -2.87 0.22 12.69
N ILE A 118 -2.93 -1.12 12.70
CA ILE A 118 -4.15 -1.89 13.06
C ILE A 118 -4.79 -1.39 14.35
N GLU A 119 -4.04 -1.30 15.44
CA GLU A 119 -4.59 -0.85 16.74
C GLU A 119 -5.00 0.63 16.69
N LYS A 120 -4.16 1.49 16.11
CA LYS A 120 -4.44 2.92 15.95
C LYS A 120 -5.71 3.17 15.14
N ASP A 121 -5.85 2.50 14.02
CA ASP A 121 -6.98 2.69 13.10
C ASP A 121 -8.27 2.14 13.69
N PHE A 122 -8.21 0.97 14.32
CA PHE A 122 -9.38 0.40 14.99
C PHE A 122 -9.88 1.27 16.14
N ASP A 123 -8.97 1.79 16.95
CA ASP A 123 -9.28 2.74 18.03
C ASP A 123 -9.86 4.06 17.49
N TRP A 124 -9.29 4.57 16.41
CA TRP A 124 -9.78 5.79 15.78
C TRP A 124 -11.18 5.58 15.19
N LEU A 125 -11.41 4.52 14.42
CA LEU A 125 -12.71 4.17 13.87
C LEU A 125 -13.75 3.93 14.98
N SER A 126 -13.38 3.24 16.06
CA SER A 126 -14.25 3.01 17.22
C SER A 126 -14.73 4.32 17.86
N LYS A 127 -13.84 5.32 17.97
CA LYS A 127 -14.23 6.66 18.44
C LYS A 127 -15.17 7.36 17.48
N GLN A 128 -14.91 7.26 16.16
CA GLN A 128 -15.75 7.88 15.14
C GLN A 128 -17.10 7.20 14.94
N SER A 129 -17.27 5.93 15.39
CA SER A 129 -18.52 5.18 15.24
C SER A 129 -19.62 5.60 16.21
N ALA A 130 -19.31 6.43 17.19
CA ALA A 130 -20.28 6.92 18.15
C ALA A 130 -21.48 7.61 17.47
N GLY A 131 -22.68 7.12 17.73
CA GLY A 131 -23.94 7.62 17.17
C GLY A 131 -24.35 6.99 15.83
N PHE A 132 -23.58 6.05 15.28
CA PHE A 132 -23.95 5.24 14.11
C PHE A 132 -24.44 3.86 14.54
N ASP A 133 -25.50 3.37 13.88
CA ASP A 133 -26.01 2.02 14.09
C ASP A 133 -25.26 1.05 13.14
N LEU A 134 -24.11 0.60 13.63
CA LEU A 134 -23.24 -0.33 12.92
C LEU A 134 -22.46 -1.22 13.91
N LYS A 135 -21.94 -2.31 13.40
CA LYS A 135 -20.97 -3.18 14.05
C LYS A 135 -19.61 -2.99 13.38
N LEU A 136 -18.58 -2.74 14.17
CA LEU A 136 -17.17 -2.67 13.74
C LEU A 136 -16.42 -3.83 14.41
N GLU A 137 -15.76 -4.67 13.61
CA GLU A 137 -15.01 -5.83 14.09
C GLU A 137 -13.61 -5.85 13.48
N ASN A 138 -12.61 -6.14 14.31
CA ASN A 138 -11.27 -6.43 13.85
C ASN A 138 -11.14 -7.95 13.67
N VAL A 139 -11.00 -8.39 12.42
CA VAL A 139 -10.87 -9.81 12.03
C VAL A 139 -9.47 -10.13 11.49
N SER A 140 -8.49 -9.27 11.72
CA SER A 140 -7.14 -9.39 11.18
C SER A 140 -6.46 -10.71 11.57
N ASP A 141 -6.68 -11.22 12.78
CA ASP A 141 -6.10 -12.49 13.22
C ASP A 141 -6.83 -13.73 12.62
N GLU A 142 -7.96 -13.53 11.93
CA GLU A 142 -8.76 -14.58 11.28
C GLU A 142 -8.44 -14.74 9.80
N ILE A 143 -7.57 -13.90 9.25
CA ILE A 143 -7.24 -13.84 7.83
C ILE A 143 -5.72 -13.89 7.64
N ALA A 144 -5.28 -14.80 6.76
CA ALA A 144 -3.96 -14.75 6.15
C ALA A 144 -4.10 -14.17 4.75
N LEU A 145 -3.13 -13.36 4.34
CA LEU A 145 -3.17 -12.68 3.06
C LEU A 145 -1.93 -13.00 2.22
N ILE A 146 -2.14 -13.55 1.02
CA ILE A 146 -1.09 -13.81 0.04
C ILE A 146 -1.30 -12.90 -1.17
N ALA A 147 -0.30 -12.09 -1.52
CA ALA A 147 -0.30 -11.33 -2.76
C ALA A 147 0.46 -12.09 -3.86
N LEU A 148 -0.24 -12.49 -4.92
CA LEU A 148 0.30 -13.18 -6.10
C LEU A 148 0.38 -12.16 -7.26
N GLN A 149 1.58 -11.74 -7.64
CA GLN A 149 1.80 -10.57 -8.47
C GLN A 149 2.72 -10.85 -9.65
N GLY A 150 2.39 -10.34 -10.82
CA GLY A 150 3.20 -10.44 -12.04
C GLY A 150 2.40 -10.86 -13.27
N PRO A 151 2.96 -10.74 -14.47
CA PRO A 151 2.25 -10.99 -15.74
C PRO A 151 1.68 -12.41 -15.87
N LYS A 152 2.28 -13.41 -15.21
CA LYS A 152 1.80 -14.79 -15.23
C LYS A 152 0.88 -15.16 -14.06
N SER A 153 0.47 -14.21 -13.23
CA SER A 153 -0.39 -14.44 -12.07
C SER A 153 -1.74 -15.06 -12.44
N ILE A 154 -2.35 -14.60 -13.56
CA ILE A 154 -3.61 -15.14 -14.09
C ILE A 154 -3.44 -16.63 -14.45
N GLU A 155 -2.43 -16.93 -15.27
CA GLU A 155 -2.16 -18.30 -15.73
C GLU A 155 -1.91 -19.26 -14.57
N LEU A 156 -1.18 -18.78 -13.54
CA LEU A 156 -0.86 -19.62 -12.39
C LEU A 156 -2.09 -19.84 -11.51
N LEU A 157 -2.82 -18.77 -11.14
CA LEU A 157 -4.00 -18.89 -10.28
C LEU A 157 -5.12 -19.71 -10.94
N GLN A 158 -5.28 -19.62 -12.26
CA GLN A 158 -6.27 -20.38 -13.02
C GLN A 158 -6.10 -21.91 -12.89
N GLN A 159 -4.91 -22.39 -12.57
CA GLN A 159 -4.67 -23.83 -12.35
C GLN A 159 -5.24 -24.31 -11.01
N LEU A 160 -5.67 -23.42 -10.13
CA LEU A 160 -6.16 -23.74 -8.79
C LEU A 160 -7.67 -23.53 -8.62
N THR A 161 -8.34 -23.04 -9.65
CA THR A 161 -9.78 -22.74 -9.59
C THR A 161 -10.45 -22.97 -10.95
N ASP A 162 -11.71 -23.42 -10.90
CA ASP A 162 -12.57 -23.54 -12.09
C ASP A 162 -13.20 -22.20 -12.49
N THR A 163 -13.12 -21.17 -11.61
CA THR A 163 -13.63 -19.81 -11.89
C THR A 163 -12.66 -19.12 -12.86
N ASP A 164 -13.18 -18.48 -13.90
CA ASP A 164 -12.37 -17.66 -14.81
C ASP A 164 -11.81 -16.42 -14.10
N VAL A 165 -10.58 -16.51 -13.62
CA VAL A 165 -9.92 -15.39 -12.90
C VAL A 165 -9.52 -14.25 -13.84
N SER A 166 -9.47 -14.49 -15.16
CA SER A 166 -9.16 -13.44 -16.14
C SER A 166 -10.31 -12.43 -16.32
N ALA A 167 -11.53 -12.83 -15.97
CA ALA A 167 -12.72 -12.00 -15.98
C ALA A 167 -12.78 -11.02 -14.78
N LEU A 168 -11.98 -11.24 -13.72
CA LEU A 168 -11.97 -10.36 -12.56
C LEU A 168 -11.29 -9.03 -12.88
N ALA A 169 -12.09 -7.98 -12.95
CA ALA A 169 -11.61 -6.64 -13.30
C ALA A 169 -10.72 -6.05 -12.19
N TYR A 170 -9.81 -5.17 -12.56
CA TYR A 170 -8.97 -4.45 -11.59
C TYR A 170 -9.83 -3.67 -10.58
N TYR A 171 -9.46 -3.72 -9.30
CA TYR A 171 -10.23 -3.20 -8.16
C TYR A 171 -11.61 -3.86 -8.00
N HIS A 172 -11.71 -5.14 -8.36
CA HIS A 172 -12.86 -6.00 -8.05
C HIS A 172 -12.40 -7.24 -7.29
N PHE A 173 -13.33 -7.89 -6.63
CA PHE A 173 -13.12 -9.17 -5.95
C PHE A 173 -14.32 -10.08 -6.17
N ASP A 174 -14.08 -11.37 -5.99
CA ASP A 174 -15.12 -12.39 -5.96
C ASP A 174 -14.73 -13.48 -4.97
N LYS A 175 -15.69 -14.31 -4.57
CA LYS A 175 -15.46 -15.49 -3.75
C LYS A 175 -15.47 -16.73 -4.63
N MET A 176 -14.40 -17.52 -4.52
CA MET A 176 -14.24 -18.73 -5.33
C MET A 176 -13.60 -19.86 -4.54
N THR A 177 -13.69 -21.07 -5.08
CA THR A 177 -12.95 -22.21 -4.56
C THR A 177 -11.55 -22.21 -5.18
N VAL A 178 -10.49 -22.27 -4.33
CA VAL A 178 -9.09 -22.29 -4.78
C VAL A 178 -8.41 -23.50 -4.12
N ASP A 179 -7.81 -24.38 -4.90
CA ASP A 179 -7.15 -25.65 -4.45
C ASP A 179 -8.03 -26.47 -3.50
N GLY A 180 -9.34 -26.55 -3.81
CA GLY A 180 -10.34 -27.25 -3.01
C GLY A 180 -10.86 -26.52 -1.77
N ILE A 181 -10.30 -25.35 -1.41
CA ILE A 181 -10.75 -24.54 -0.28
C ILE A 181 -11.87 -23.60 -0.77
N PRO A 182 -13.10 -23.72 -0.26
CA PRO A 182 -14.24 -22.95 -0.75
C PRO A 182 -14.28 -21.52 -0.20
N ASN A 183 -14.96 -20.64 -0.91
CA ASN A 183 -15.32 -19.29 -0.47
C ASN A 183 -14.12 -18.35 -0.13
N LEU A 184 -12.95 -18.59 -0.70
CA LEU A 184 -11.85 -17.65 -0.55
C LEU A 184 -12.17 -16.35 -1.31
N LEU A 185 -12.00 -15.21 -0.66
CA LEU A 185 -12.11 -13.91 -1.29
C LEU A 185 -10.81 -13.64 -2.06
N ILE A 186 -10.94 -13.43 -3.36
CA ILE A 186 -9.83 -13.14 -4.27
C ILE A 186 -10.07 -11.77 -4.89
N SER A 187 -9.13 -10.85 -4.72
CA SER A 187 -9.21 -9.51 -5.31
C SER A 187 -8.16 -9.29 -6.40
N ALA A 188 -8.54 -8.59 -7.46
CA ALA A 188 -7.61 -8.10 -8.48
C ALA A 188 -7.00 -6.77 -8.02
N THR A 189 -6.17 -6.84 -6.99
CA THR A 189 -5.45 -5.73 -6.35
C THR A 189 -3.98 -6.08 -6.15
N GLY A 190 -3.19 -5.13 -5.70
CA GLY A 190 -1.78 -5.32 -5.37
C GLY A 190 -1.03 -3.99 -5.23
N TYR A 191 0.23 -4.09 -4.83
CA TYR A 191 1.10 -2.96 -4.51
C TYR A 191 2.39 -2.95 -5.35
N THR A 192 2.37 -3.60 -6.52
CA THR A 192 3.53 -3.80 -7.38
C THR A 192 3.45 -3.03 -8.70
N GLY A 193 2.23 -2.65 -9.08
CA GLY A 193 1.93 -2.08 -10.39
C GLY A 193 1.88 -3.09 -11.53
N GLU A 194 2.04 -4.38 -11.22
CA GLU A 194 1.78 -5.48 -12.13
C GLU A 194 0.35 -6.01 -11.95
N LYS A 195 -0.11 -6.80 -12.91
CA LYS A 195 -1.33 -7.61 -12.73
C LYS A 195 -1.12 -8.59 -11.59
N GLY A 196 -2.17 -8.86 -10.83
CA GLY A 196 -2.08 -9.80 -9.74
C GLY A 196 -3.34 -9.87 -8.92
N PHE A 197 -3.26 -10.71 -7.91
CA PHE A 197 -4.35 -11.00 -7.00
C PHE A 197 -3.88 -10.93 -5.56
N GLU A 198 -4.80 -10.62 -4.66
CA GLU A 198 -4.63 -10.79 -3.23
C GLU A 198 -5.65 -11.82 -2.75
N LEU A 199 -5.16 -12.87 -2.07
CA LEU A 199 -5.91 -14.04 -1.63
C LEU A 199 -6.12 -13.94 -0.13
N TYR A 200 -7.37 -13.79 0.31
CA TYR A 200 -7.78 -13.75 1.71
C TYR A 200 -8.17 -15.16 2.14
N ILE A 201 -7.41 -15.75 3.04
CA ILE A 201 -7.41 -17.18 3.32
C ILE A 201 -7.56 -17.40 4.83
N PRO A 202 -8.35 -18.38 5.31
CA PRO A 202 -8.30 -18.78 6.70
C PRO A 202 -6.85 -19.14 7.11
N PRO A 203 -6.34 -18.72 8.28
CA PRO A 203 -4.94 -18.89 8.66
C PRO A 203 -4.44 -20.34 8.57
N ASN A 204 -5.30 -21.32 8.88
CA ASN A 204 -4.94 -22.74 8.86
C ASN A 204 -4.75 -23.28 7.42
N ASP A 205 -5.36 -22.66 6.42
CA ASP A 205 -5.32 -23.09 5.02
C ASP A 205 -4.22 -22.38 4.22
N ALA A 206 -3.72 -21.25 4.73
CA ALA A 206 -2.70 -20.46 4.04
C ALA A 206 -1.41 -21.23 3.72
N PRO A 207 -0.88 -22.10 4.60
CA PRO A 207 0.29 -22.92 4.29
C PRO A 207 0.12 -23.85 3.10
N GLN A 208 -1.09 -24.40 2.89
CA GLN A 208 -1.41 -25.24 1.73
C GLN A 208 -1.36 -24.42 0.44
N ILE A 209 -2.04 -23.28 0.41
CA ILE A 209 -2.08 -22.40 -0.76
C ILE A 209 -0.67 -21.89 -1.10
N TRP A 210 0.12 -21.49 -0.08
CA TRP A 210 1.50 -21.05 -0.28
C TRP A 210 2.37 -22.12 -0.94
N GLU A 211 2.34 -23.35 -0.42
CA GLU A 211 3.11 -24.45 -0.99
C GLU A 211 2.66 -24.79 -2.41
N LYS A 212 1.36 -24.72 -2.66
CA LYS A 212 0.80 -24.99 -3.98
C LYS A 212 1.24 -23.94 -4.99
N LEU A 213 1.11 -22.65 -4.67
CA LEU A 213 1.59 -21.56 -5.53
C LEU A 213 3.09 -21.67 -5.81
N HIS A 214 3.89 -21.97 -4.77
CA HIS A 214 5.33 -22.18 -4.92
C HIS A 214 5.64 -23.36 -5.85
N SER A 215 4.95 -24.49 -5.69
CA SER A 215 5.14 -25.68 -6.53
C SER A 215 4.79 -25.45 -8.02
N LEU A 216 3.92 -24.46 -8.29
CA LEU A 216 3.53 -24.05 -9.64
C LEU A 216 4.46 -22.96 -10.22
N GLY A 217 5.50 -22.56 -9.48
CA GLY A 217 6.53 -21.65 -9.94
C GLY A 217 6.39 -20.19 -9.49
N ALA A 218 5.47 -19.87 -8.56
CA ALA A 218 5.47 -18.56 -7.93
C ALA A 218 6.74 -18.38 -7.07
N VAL A 219 7.45 -17.28 -7.29
CA VAL A 219 8.70 -16.99 -6.58
C VAL A 219 8.39 -16.28 -5.26
N PRO A 220 8.84 -16.81 -4.11
CA PRO A 220 8.71 -16.11 -2.84
C PRO A 220 9.48 -14.78 -2.87
N CYS A 221 8.81 -13.70 -2.49
CA CYS A 221 9.34 -12.35 -2.52
C CYS A 221 9.18 -11.68 -1.15
N GLY A 222 10.22 -10.98 -0.70
CA GLY A 222 10.23 -10.31 0.60
C GLY A 222 9.90 -8.81 0.55
N LEU A 223 9.87 -8.19 1.74
CA LEU A 223 9.49 -6.78 1.90
C LEU A 223 10.42 -5.82 1.15
N ALA A 224 11.72 -6.14 1.00
CA ALA A 224 12.65 -5.27 0.29
C ALA A 224 12.35 -5.22 -1.22
N CYS A 225 11.94 -6.34 -1.80
CA CYS A 225 11.44 -6.40 -3.17
C CYS A 225 10.11 -5.62 -3.31
N ARG A 226 9.18 -5.81 -2.37
CA ARG A 226 7.92 -5.06 -2.31
C ARG A 226 8.15 -3.54 -2.33
N ASP A 227 9.14 -3.04 -1.56
CA ASP A 227 9.47 -1.62 -1.51
C ASP A 227 10.04 -1.11 -2.84
N THR A 228 10.92 -1.86 -3.51
CA THR A 228 11.43 -1.43 -4.83
C THR A 228 10.34 -1.37 -5.89
N LEU A 229 9.42 -2.34 -5.88
CA LEU A 229 8.30 -2.42 -6.83
C LEU A 229 7.30 -1.25 -6.65
N ARG A 230 6.85 -1.01 -5.41
CA ARG A 230 5.88 0.07 -5.12
C ARG A 230 6.47 1.44 -5.44
N LEU A 231 7.78 1.66 -5.11
CA LEU A 231 8.42 2.94 -5.33
C LEU A 231 8.56 3.26 -6.83
N GLU A 232 8.86 2.28 -7.69
CA GLU A 232 8.89 2.48 -9.14
C GLU A 232 7.53 2.96 -9.68
N LYS A 233 6.43 2.58 -9.04
CA LYS A 233 5.06 3.05 -9.38
C LYS A 233 4.65 4.33 -8.63
N GLY A 234 5.53 4.84 -7.76
CA GLY A 234 5.23 6.05 -6.99
C GLY A 234 4.13 5.86 -5.95
N TYR A 235 3.89 4.63 -5.49
CA TYR A 235 2.91 4.34 -4.45
C TYR A 235 3.46 4.76 -3.09
N CYS A 236 2.62 5.47 -2.33
CA CYS A 236 2.97 5.91 -0.98
C CYS A 236 3.11 4.71 -0.02
N LEU A 237 4.03 4.85 0.94
CA LEU A 237 4.14 3.98 2.11
C LEU A 237 3.83 4.80 3.34
N TYR A 238 2.83 4.37 4.13
CA TYR A 238 2.52 5.02 5.39
C TYR A 238 3.69 4.95 6.38
N GLY A 239 3.93 6.02 7.11
CA GLY A 239 5.09 6.18 7.98
C GLY A 239 6.36 6.70 7.27
N ASN A 240 6.35 6.68 5.92
CA ASN A 240 7.41 7.24 5.09
C ASN A 240 6.90 8.45 4.28
N ASP A 241 6.00 8.20 3.34
CA ASP A 241 5.54 9.18 2.35
C ASP A 241 4.28 9.92 2.79
N ILE A 242 3.49 9.30 3.64
CA ILE A 242 2.28 9.85 4.26
C ILE A 242 2.25 9.49 5.74
N ASP A 243 1.68 10.39 6.54
CA ASP A 243 1.56 10.27 7.99
C ASP A 243 0.49 11.23 8.55
N ASP A 244 0.34 11.26 9.87
CA ASP A 244 -0.60 12.13 10.59
C ASP A 244 -0.39 13.64 10.36
N THR A 245 0.76 14.05 9.80
CA THR A 245 1.14 15.45 9.57
C THR A 245 1.11 15.85 8.09
N THR A 246 0.74 14.93 7.22
CA THR A 246 0.79 15.09 5.77
C THR A 246 -0.60 15.08 5.18
N SER A 247 -0.99 16.14 4.47
CA SER A 247 -2.32 16.17 3.85
C SER A 247 -2.39 15.30 2.59
N PRO A 248 -3.57 14.72 2.31
CA PRO A 248 -3.75 13.95 1.07
C PRO A 248 -3.50 14.80 -0.19
N LEU A 249 -3.69 16.10 -0.12
CA LEU A 249 -3.42 17.00 -1.24
C LEU A 249 -1.92 17.17 -1.46
N GLU A 250 -1.14 17.38 -0.41
CA GLU A 250 0.33 17.47 -0.46
C GLU A 250 0.95 16.16 -0.96
N ALA A 251 0.40 15.02 -0.54
CA ALA A 251 0.83 13.69 -0.94
C ALA A 251 0.50 13.30 -2.39
N GLY A 252 -0.28 14.14 -3.12
CA GLY A 252 -0.71 13.79 -4.47
C GLY A 252 -1.95 12.92 -4.54
N LEU A 253 -2.60 12.68 -3.41
CA LEU A 253 -3.81 11.87 -3.27
C LEU A 253 -5.11 12.66 -3.48
N GLY A 254 -5.05 13.84 -4.10
CA GLY A 254 -6.24 14.65 -4.41
C GLY A 254 -7.26 13.93 -5.30
N TRP A 255 -6.83 12.93 -6.08
CA TRP A 255 -7.71 12.13 -6.93
C TRP A 255 -8.65 11.20 -6.13
N ILE A 256 -8.29 10.84 -4.89
CA ILE A 256 -9.15 10.11 -3.93
C ILE A 256 -9.76 11.02 -2.87
N THR A 257 -9.57 12.34 -2.92
CA THR A 257 -10.16 13.30 -1.98
C THR A 257 -11.36 13.97 -2.64
N LYS A 258 -12.57 13.49 -2.30
CA LYS A 258 -13.81 13.84 -3.01
C LYS A 258 -14.61 14.90 -2.25
N PHE A 259 -14.46 16.15 -2.64
CA PHE A 259 -15.13 17.31 -2.02
C PHE A 259 -16.63 17.43 -2.30
N ASN A 260 -17.21 16.57 -3.14
CA ASN A 260 -18.64 16.52 -3.43
C ASN A 260 -19.46 15.78 -2.35
N LYS A 261 -18.82 15.28 -1.30
CA LYS A 261 -19.43 14.66 -0.12
C LYS A 261 -18.88 15.27 1.15
N ASP A 262 -19.49 14.97 2.28
CA ASP A 262 -18.98 15.38 3.59
C ASP A 262 -18.04 14.33 4.19
N PHE A 263 -16.98 14.77 4.87
CA PHE A 263 -16.00 13.90 5.54
C PHE A 263 -15.16 14.73 6.54
N ILE A 264 -14.47 14.04 7.45
CA ILE A 264 -13.65 14.65 8.49
C ILE A 264 -12.64 15.61 7.86
N ASN A 265 -12.60 16.86 8.36
CA ASN A 265 -11.68 17.92 7.96
C ASN A 265 -11.79 18.39 6.50
N LYS A 266 -12.94 18.15 5.85
CA LYS A 266 -13.18 18.54 4.45
C LYS A 266 -12.93 20.03 4.21
N ASP A 267 -13.47 20.89 5.08
CA ASP A 267 -13.44 22.36 4.86
C ASP A 267 -12.01 22.90 4.93
N ALA A 268 -11.19 22.40 5.87
CA ALA A 268 -9.78 22.78 5.95
C ALA A 268 -8.97 22.29 4.75
N LEU A 269 -9.24 21.06 4.27
CA LEU A 269 -8.60 20.54 3.05
C LEU A 269 -9.05 21.31 1.80
N LEU A 270 -10.31 21.75 1.76
CA LEU A 270 -10.79 22.58 0.66
C LEU A 270 -10.13 23.97 0.67
N ALA A 271 -10.03 24.62 1.84
CA ALA A 271 -9.29 25.86 2.01
C ALA A 271 -7.83 25.73 1.59
N GLN A 272 -7.13 24.66 2.03
CA GLN A 272 -5.75 24.36 1.62
C GLN A 272 -5.63 24.24 0.09
N LYS A 273 -6.62 23.63 -0.57
CA LYS A 273 -6.65 23.50 -2.04
C LYS A 273 -6.79 24.85 -2.74
N GLU A 274 -7.62 25.76 -2.20
CA GLU A 274 -7.89 27.10 -2.76
C GLU A 274 -6.72 28.05 -2.54
N GLU A 275 -6.11 28.03 -1.34
CA GLU A 275 -4.94 28.84 -0.99
C GLU A 275 -3.67 28.39 -1.71
N GLY A 276 -3.61 27.12 -2.12
CA GLY A 276 -2.44 26.48 -2.71
C GLY A 276 -1.56 25.78 -1.68
N LEU A 277 -0.85 24.78 -2.13
CA LEU A 277 -0.01 23.94 -1.28
C LEU A 277 1.36 24.57 -1.05
N SER A 278 1.82 24.64 0.20
CA SER A 278 3.16 25.10 0.55
C SER A 278 4.25 24.11 0.18
N LYS A 279 3.96 22.81 0.28
CA LYS A 279 4.85 21.70 -0.07
C LYS A 279 4.14 20.66 -0.92
N ARG A 280 4.91 19.84 -1.62
CA ARG A 280 4.38 18.76 -2.48
C ARG A 280 5.30 17.56 -2.48
N LEU A 281 4.71 16.35 -2.43
CA LEU A 281 5.42 15.11 -2.71
C LEU A 281 5.78 15.06 -4.20
N VAL A 282 7.06 14.85 -4.49
CA VAL A 282 7.58 14.71 -5.86
C VAL A 282 8.43 13.46 -5.98
N GLY A 283 8.47 12.90 -7.20
CA GLY A 283 9.47 11.92 -7.57
C GLY A 283 10.74 12.60 -8.09
N PHE A 284 11.89 12.02 -7.80
CA PHE A 284 13.18 12.48 -8.34
C PHE A 284 14.11 11.33 -8.71
N GLU A 285 14.97 11.58 -9.68
CA GLU A 285 16.12 10.71 -10.03
C GLU A 285 17.42 11.37 -9.58
N LEU A 286 18.34 10.57 -9.02
CA LEU A 286 19.71 11.05 -8.74
C LEU A 286 20.50 11.07 -10.04
N VAL A 287 21.18 12.18 -10.29
CA VAL A 287 22.08 12.35 -11.45
C VAL A 287 23.45 11.75 -11.13
N ASP A 288 23.96 12.00 -9.93
CA ASP A 288 25.22 11.48 -9.46
C ASP A 288 25.03 10.20 -8.64
N LYS A 289 26.15 9.48 -8.41
CA LYS A 289 26.14 8.24 -7.63
C LYS A 289 25.74 8.47 -6.18
N GLY A 290 24.68 7.81 -5.76
CA GLY A 290 24.13 7.82 -4.41
C GLY A 290 22.82 7.05 -4.35
N ILE A 291 22.33 6.82 -3.15
CA ILE A 291 20.98 6.30 -2.90
C ILE A 291 20.37 7.19 -1.83
N ALA A 292 19.27 7.84 -2.15
CA ALA A 292 18.51 8.61 -1.18
C ALA A 292 17.88 7.68 -0.15
N ARG A 293 17.77 8.15 1.11
CA ARG A 293 17.11 7.43 2.19
C ARG A 293 16.19 8.39 2.93
N GLN A 294 15.22 7.82 3.61
CA GLN A 294 14.29 8.58 4.45
C GLN A 294 15.03 9.58 5.34
N ASP A 295 14.46 10.76 5.51
CA ASP A 295 14.94 11.90 6.30
C ASP A 295 16.21 12.58 5.78
N TYR A 296 16.75 12.18 4.64
CA TYR A 296 17.83 12.96 4.04
C TYR A 296 17.27 14.33 3.59
N PRO A 297 17.99 15.45 3.88
CA PRO A 297 17.54 16.77 3.47
C PRO A 297 17.59 16.93 1.95
N ILE A 298 16.58 17.58 1.41
CA ILE A 298 16.54 18.08 0.04
C ILE A 298 16.93 19.56 0.09
N LEU A 299 17.89 19.94 -0.70
CA LEU A 299 18.49 21.27 -0.72
C LEU A 299 18.25 21.94 -2.08
N ASP A 300 18.27 23.26 -2.10
CA ASP A 300 18.41 24.06 -3.31
C ASP A 300 19.88 24.19 -3.74
N LYS A 301 20.14 24.90 -4.83
CA LYS A 301 21.50 25.12 -5.35
C LYS A 301 22.39 25.99 -4.44
N GLU A 302 21.77 26.76 -3.57
CA GLU A 302 22.45 27.60 -2.55
C GLU A 302 22.76 26.81 -1.27
N GLY A 303 22.25 25.58 -1.12
CA GLY A 303 22.43 24.72 0.05
C GLY A 303 21.38 24.92 1.14
N ASN A 304 20.31 25.67 0.89
CA ASN A 304 19.22 25.83 1.83
C ASN A 304 18.33 24.57 1.80
N THR A 305 17.87 24.12 2.96
CA THR A 305 16.92 23.01 3.05
C THR A 305 15.54 23.46 2.54
N ILE A 306 15.06 22.77 1.51
CA ILE A 306 13.75 23.01 0.86
C ILE A 306 12.79 21.82 1.02
N GLY A 307 13.23 20.76 1.69
CA GLY A 307 12.42 19.59 1.87
C GLY A 307 13.14 18.41 2.50
N ARG A 308 12.49 17.24 2.47
CA ARG A 308 13.06 15.98 2.97
C ARG A 308 12.70 14.80 2.05
N VAL A 309 13.59 13.84 1.95
CA VAL A 309 13.35 12.55 1.31
C VAL A 309 12.43 11.71 2.19
N THR A 310 11.46 11.07 1.59
CA THR A 310 10.55 10.13 2.27
C THR A 310 10.86 8.68 1.93
N SER A 311 11.18 8.39 0.67
CA SER A 311 11.54 7.07 0.18
C SER A 311 12.63 7.15 -0.87
N GLY A 312 13.48 6.11 -0.96
CA GLY A 312 14.49 6.08 -2.00
C GLY A 312 15.15 4.71 -2.14
N THR A 313 15.42 4.32 -3.38
CA THR A 313 16.02 3.04 -3.72
C THR A 313 16.89 3.12 -4.98
N GLN A 314 17.69 2.08 -5.18
CA GLN A 314 18.24 1.78 -6.51
C GLN A 314 17.18 0.96 -7.24
N SER A 315 16.49 1.54 -8.23
CA SER A 315 15.50 0.84 -9.05
C SER A 315 16.17 -0.29 -9.84
N PRO A 316 15.74 -1.55 -9.65
CA PRO A 316 16.25 -2.65 -10.46
C PRO A 316 15.86 -2.53 -11.94
N SER A 317 14.60 -2.14 -12.22
CA SER A 317 14.10 -2.03 -13.61
C SER A 317 14.77 -0.90 -14.39
N LEU A 318 14.98 0.26 -13.76
CA LEU A 318 15.55 1.43 -14.43
C LEU A 318 17.07 1.48 -14.39
N GLY A 319 17.71 0.73 -13.49
CA GLY A 319 19.16 0.82 -13.25
C GLY A 319 19.59 2.17 -12.66
N LYS A 320 18.65 2.96 -12.11
CA LYS A 320 18.85 4.30 -11.60
C LYS A 320 18.45 4.41 -10.13
N ALA A 321 19.06 5.34 -9.42
CA ALA A 321 18.62 5.70 -8.09
C ALA A 321 17.44 6.68 -8.17
N ILE A 322 16.31 6.28 -7.62
CA ILE A 322 15.06 7.05 -7.58
C ILE A 322 14.63 7.30 -6.14
N GLY A 323 13.80 8.31 -5.94
CA GLY A 323 13.25 8.60 -4.64
C GLY A 323 12.00 9.48 -4.71
N MET A 324 11.29 9.52 -3.59
CA MET A 324 10.21 10.46 -3.34
C MET A 324 10.58 11.36 -2.17
N GLY A 325 10.03 12.56 -2.14
CA GLY A 325 10.24 13.50 -1.05
C GLY A 325 9.36 14.73 -1.15
N TYR A 326 9.12 15.36 -0.01
CA TYR A 326 8.43 16.64 0.02
C TYR A 326 9.41 17.77 -0.28
N VAL A 327 8.99 18.65 -1.16
CA VAL A 327 9.71 19.89 -1.47
C VAL A 327 8.76 21.08 -1.36
N ASP A 328 9.31 22.26 -1.08
CA ASP A 328 8.59 23.53 -1.25
C ASP A 328 7.97 23.59 -2.66
N SER A 329 6.72 24.00 -2.75
CA SER A 329 5.95 24.00 -3.99
C SER A 329 6.59 24.74 -5.16
N ARG A 330 7.52 25.65 -4.90
CA ARG A 330 8.32 26.34 -5.93
C ARG A 330 9.22 25.37 -6.73
N PHE A 331 9.60 24.23 -6.15
CA PHE A 331 10.49 23.25 -6.74
C PHE A 331 9.79 22.01 -7.29
N LYS A 332 8.44 21.94 -7.24
CA LYS A 332 7.67 20.74 -7.63
C LYS A 332 7.65 20.43 -9.13
N LYS A 333 8.13 21.34 -9.97
CA LYS A 333 8.02 21.19 -11.43
C LYS A 333 9.01 20.13 -11.95
N THR A 334 8.54 19.23 -12.81
CA THR A 334 9.41 18.28 -13.53
C THR A 334 10.54 19.02 -14.23
N GLY A 335 11.76 18.52 -14.05
CA GLY A 335 13.01 19.15 -14.53
C GLY A 335 13.66 20.10 -13.51
N SER A 336 13.01 20.41 -12.36
CA SER A 336 13.66 21.20 -11.30
C SER A 336 14.87 20.46 -10.74
N GLU A 337 15.98 21.17 -10.58
CA GLU A 337 17.17 20.65 -9.94
C GLU A 337 17.01 20.64 -8.43
N LEU A 338 17.40 19.53 -7.82
CA LEU A 338 17.42 19.31 -6.38
C LEU A 338 18.80 18.79 -5.98
N PHE A 339 19.13 18.93 -4.71
CA PHE A 339 20.37 18.40 -4.15
C PHE A 339 20.06 17.60 -2.89
N ILE A 340 20.50 16.35 -2.83
CA ILE A 340 20.23 15.45 -1.71
C ILE A 340 21.44 15.40 -0.80
N GLY A 341 21.27 15.74 0.46
CA GLY A 341 22.33 15.67 1.47
C GLY A 341 22.53 14.22 1.93
N ILE A 342 23.52 13.54 1.37
CA ILE A 342 23.84 12.13 1.70
C ILE A 342 25.09 12.09 2.59
N ARG A 343 24.92 11.95 3.90
CA ARG A 343 26.03 11.98 4.88
C ARG A 343 26.87 13.27 4.73
N LYS A 344 28.10 13.19 4.21
CA LYS A 344 29.02 14.32 4.01
C LYS A 344 29.03 14.83 2.55
N LYS A 345 28.18 14.31 1.69
CA LYS A 345 28.14 14.67 0.26
C LYS A 345 26.79 15.28 -0.08
N VAL A 346 26.81 16.14 -1.07
CA VAL A 346 25.61 16.68 -1.71
C VAL A 346 25.55 16.07 -3.10
N VAL A 347 24.44 15.42 -3.43
CA VAL A 347 24.24 14.65 -4.66
C VAL A 347 23.15 15.33 -5.48
N LYS A 348 23.44 15.65 -6.73
CA LYS A 348 22.48 16.27 -7.64
C LYS A 348 21.35 15.29 -7.98
N ALA A 349 20.13 15.80 -8.00
CA ALA A 349 18.93 15.09 -8.42
C ALA A 349 18.04 16.00 -9.29
N VAL A 350 17.11 15.41 -9.98
CA VAL A 350 16.14 16.11 -10.85
C VAL A 350 14.75 15.58 -10.56
N VAL A 351 13.79 16.49 -10.42
CA VAL A 351 12.36 16.15 -10.29
C VAL A 351 11.88 15.49 -11.57
N VAL A 352 11.24 14.32 -11.44
CA VAL A 352 10.67 13.56 -12.55
C VAL A 352 9.18 13.32 -12.33
N LYS A 353 8.49 12.95 -13.41
CA LYS A 353 7.08 12.56 -13.32
C LYS A 353 6.97 11.18 -12.67
N MET A 354 6.00 11.00 -11.77
CA MET A 354 5.57 9.68 -11.28
C MET A 354 4.35 9.19 -12.09
N PRO A 355 4.19 7.86 -12.29
CA PRO A 355 5.12 6.80 -11.90
C PRO A 355 6.47 6.91 -12.63
N PHE A 356 7.53 6.30 -12.05
CA PHE A 356 8.87 6.27 -12.67
C PHE A 356 8.96 5.27 -13.82
N LEU A 357 8.08 4.24 -13.79
CA LEU A 357 7.99 3.15 -14.76
C LEU A 357 6.54 2.90 -15.19
#